data_5c81f7ccaf7ceec9813226587b47765a
#
_entry.id   5c81f7ccaf7ceec9813226587b47765a
#
_cell.length_a   1.000
_cell.length_b   1.000
_cell.length_c   1.000
_cell.angle_alpha   90.00
_cell.angle_beta   90.00
_cell.angle_gamma   90.00
#
_symmetry.space_group_name_H-M   'P 1'
#
loop_
_entity.id
_entity.type
_entity.pdbx_description
1 polymer ?
#
loop_
_entity_poly.entity_id
_entity_poly.type
_entity_poly.pdbx_seq_one_letter_code
_entity_poly.pdbx_strand_id
1 'polypeptide(L)'
;AEATGALLCLDVTEAVVDEAVTLGYNLIVSHHPLIFKGYKSITGKDYVERCIMKAIKNDITIFSMHTNLDNAPQGVNYKIAEKIGLQNIRILDPKENALLKLVTFVPAKMAGIVRQALFEAGCGCIGNYDACSYNVEGEGTFRAQEGTHPYCGKIGELHKEPETRIETILPAYL
;
A
#
# COMPACT_ATOMS: atom_id res chain seq x y z
N ALA A 1 5.47 -10.99 13.79
CA ALA A 1 5.16 -12.40 14.05
C ALA A 1 4.64 -13.02 12.75
N GLU A 2 4.91 -14.28 12.53
CA GLU A 2 4.38 -15.06 11.41
C GLU A 2 2.91 -15.39 11.70
N ALA A 3 2.02 -15.23 10.69
CA ALA A 3 0.62 -15.55 10.87
C ALA A 3 0.41 -17.08 10.76
N THR A 4 -0.21 -17.68 11.77
CA THR A 4 -0.58 -19.11 11.76
C THR A 4 -1.87 -19.37 11.00
N GLY A 5 -2.72 -18.36 10.88
CA GLY A 5 -3.98 -18.33 10.15
C GLY A 5 -4.69 -17.01 10.39
N ALA A 6 -5.70 -16.69 9.58
CA ALA A 6 -6.48 -15.48 9.69
C ALA A 6 -7.98 -15.79 9.75
N LEU A 7 -8.69 -15.19 10.71
CA LEU A 7 -10.14 -15.21 10.81
C LEU A 7 -10.70 -13.88 10.29
N LEU A 8 -11.63 -13.93 9.34
CA LEU A 8 -12.25 -12.75 8.74
C LEU A 8 -13.62 -12.51 9.35
N CYS A 9 -13.91 -11.26 9.73
CA CYS A 9 -15.21 -10.90 10.30
C CYS A 9 -15.60 -9.46 9.96
N LEU A 10 -16.88 -9.14 10.11
CA LEU A 10 -17.36 -7.76 10.05
C LEU A 10 -17.05 -7.02 11.35
N ASP A 11 -17.45 -7.62 12.47
CA ASP A 11 -17.27 -7.11 13.81
C ASP A 11 -16.48 -8.09 14.67
N VAL A 12 -15.59 -7.58 15.53
CA VAL A 12 -14.88 -8.40 16.51
C VAL A 12 -15.75 -8.54 17.73
N THR A 13 -16.19 -9.77 18.01
CA THR A 13 -16.94 -10.14 19.22
C THR A 13 -16.14 -11.13 20.06
N GLU A 14 -16.59 -11.38 21.31
CA GLU A 14 -15.95 -12.40 22.16
C GLU A 14 -15.97 -13.78 21.48
N ALA A 15 -17.08 -14.11 20.79
CA ALA A 15 -17.22 -15.38 20.06
C ALA A 15 -16.20 -15.50 18.91
N VAL A 16 -15.94 -14.41 18.17
CA VAL A 16 -14.92 -14.38 17.10
C VAL A 16 -13.52 -14.59 17.67
N VAL A 17 -13.20 -13.97 18.81
CA VAL A 17 -11.92 -14.20 19.49
C VAL A 17 -11.78 -15.64 19.98
N ASP A 18 -12.86 -16.22 20.56
CA ASP A 18 -12.88 -17.62 20.99
C ASP A 18 -12.71 -18.60 19.83
N GLU A 19 -13.31 -18.30 18.68
CA GLU A 19 -13.15 -19.08 17.45
C GLU A 19 -11.69 -19.03 16.97
N ALA A 20 -11.06 -17.86 16.93
CA ALA A 20 -9.64 -17.73 16.56
C ALA A 20 -8.73 -18.54 17.50
N VAL A 21 -8.98 -18.49 18.81
CA VAL A 21 -8.26 -19.33 19.82
C VAL A 21 -8.45 -20.82 19.52
N THR A 22 -9.68 -21.25 19.28
CA THR A 22 -10.01 -22.66 18.99
C THR A 22 -9.34 -23.18 17.72
N LEU A 23 -9.25 -22.32 16.70
CA LEU A 23 -8.61 -22.67 15.41
C LEU A 23 -7.07 -22.53 15.47
N GLY A 24 -6.51 -21.97 16.54
CA GLY A 24 -5.08 -21.68 16.64
C GLY A 24 -4.62 -20.55 15.72
N TYR A 25 -5.52 -19.65 15.35
CA TYR A 25 -5.21 -18.50 14.50
C TYR A 25 -4.79 -17.30 15.35
N ASN A 26 -3.72 -16.64 14.95
CA ASN A 26 -3.18 -15.47 15.67
C ASN A 26 -3.45 -14.14 14.97
N LEU A 27 -4.31 -14.11 13.93
CA LEU A 27 -4.73 -12.92 13.22
C LEU A 27 -6.25 -12.90 13.04
N ILE A 28 -6.88 -11.78 13.45
CA ILE A 28 -8.27 -11.47 13.12
C ILE A 28 -8.25 -10.24 12.22
N VAL A 29 -8.87 -10.33 11.04
CA VAL A 29 -9.06 -9.20 10.12
C VAL A 29 -10.54 -8.83 10.14
N SER A 30 -10.84 -7.64 10.64
CA SER A 30 -12.21 -7.12 10.73
C SER A 30 -12.43 -5.94 9.80
N HIS A 31 -13.68 -5.66 9.44
CA HIS A 31 -14.04 -4.41 8.78
C HIS A 31 -14.14 -3.29 9.83
N HIS A 32 -14.99 -3.46 10.83
CA HIS A 32 -15.15 -2.47 11.89
C HIS A 32 -14.03 -2.58 12.94
N PRO A 33 -13.45 -1.44 13.38
CA PRO A 33 -12.43 -1.47 14.42
C PRO A 33 -13.05 -1.82 15.78
N LEU A 34 -12.43 -2.76 16.48
CA LEU A 34 -12.83 -3.11 17.85
C LEU A 34 -12.73 -1.91 18.80
N ILE A 35 -11.68 -1.10 18.64
CA ILE A 35 -11.45 0.10 19.44
C ILE A 35 -11.76 1.31 18.56
N PHE A 36 -12.96 1.89 18.72
CA PHE A 36 -13.36 3.10 17.98
C PHE A 36 -13.03 4.39 18.75
N LYS A 37 -13.02 4.34 20.08
CA LYS A 37 -12.63 5.44 20.96
C LYS A 37 -11.54 4.98 21.90
N GLY A 38 -10.59 5.87 22.22
CA GLY A 38 -9.49 5.56 23.14
C GLY A 38 -10.00 5.15 24.54
N TYR A 39 -9.41 4.08 25.07
CA TYR A 39 -9.67 3.59 26.43
C TYR A 39 -8.64 4.18 27.41
N LYS A 40 -9.10 4.66 28.57
CA LYS A 40 -8.22 5.12 29.65
C LYS A 40 -7.75 3.96 30.56
N SER A 41 -8.48 2.87 30.56
CA SER A 41 -8.18 1.64 31.35
C SER A 41 -8.81 0.45 30.64
N ILE A 42 -8.26 -0.73 30.85
CA ILE A 42 -8.78 -2.01 30.35
C ILE A 42 -8.99 -2.89 31.60
N THR A 43 -10.23 -3.05 32.03
CA THR A 43 -10.62 -3.75 33.27
C THR A 43 -11.56 -4.93 33.02
N GLY A 44 -12.03 -5.11 31.76
CA GLY A 44 -12.98 -6.17 31.41
C GLY A 44 -14.45 -5.85 31.66
N LYS A 45 -14.79 -4.57 31.93
CA LYS A 45 -16.17 -4.15 32.26
C LYS A 45 -17.14 -4.25 31.10
N ASP A 46 -16.67 -4.08 29.87
CA ASP A 46 -17.47 -4.20 28.64
C ASP A 46 -16.90 -5.25 27.70
N TYR A 47 -17.66 -5.57 26.63
CA TYR A 47 -17.26 -6.63 25.69
C TYR A 47 -15.98 -6.27 24.93
N VAL A 48 -15.75 -4.99 24.63
CA VAL A 48 -14.55 -4.54 23.90
C VAL A 48 -13.31 -4.78 24.78
N GLU A 49 -13.37 -4.37 26.05
CA GLU A 49 -12.28 -4.62 27.00
C GLU A 49 -12.01 -6.12 27.18
N ARG A 50 -13.07 -6.96 27.23
CA ARG A 50 -12.92 -8.42 27.31
C ARG A 50 -12.30 -9.01 26.06
N CYS A 51 -12.70 -8.55 24.86
CA CYS A 51 -12.06 -8.95 23.61
C CYS A 51 -10.57 -8.58 23.57
N ILE A 52 -10.22 -7.35 23.98
CA ILE A 52 -8.83 -6.89 24.06
C ILE A 52 -8.01 -7.78 25.00
N MET A 53 -8.51 -8.00 26.22
CA MET A 53 -7.83 -8.84 27.21
C MET A 53 -7.64 -10.27 26.72
N LYS A 54 -8.64 -10.83 26.04
CA LYS A 54 -8.60 -12.18 25.50
C LYS A 54 -7.62 -12.29 24.34
N ALA A 55 -7.62 -11.31 23.43
CA ALA A 55 -6.69 -11.25 22.30
C ALA A 55 -5.22 -11.16 22.79
N ILE A 56 -4.95 -10.28 23.77
CA ILE A 56 -3.60 -10.13 24.35
C ILE A 56 -3.14 -11.43 25.02
N LYS A 57 -4.01 -12.09 25.81
CA LYS A 57 -3.66 -13.34 26.50
C LYS A 57 -3.35 -14.51 25.55
N ASN A 58 -3.83 -14.46 24.30
CA ASN A 58 -3.68 -15.53 23.32
C ASN A 58 -2.79 -15.11 22.13
N ASP A 59 -2.04 -14.00 22.24
CA ASP A 59 -1.17 -13.47 21.18
C ASP A 59 -1.89 -13.27 19.83
N ILE A 60 -3.17 -12.86 19.87
CA ILE A 60 -3.98 -12.60 18.67
C ILE A 60 -3.84 -11.12 18.30
N THR A 61 -3.39 -10.87 17.08
CA THR A 61 -3.41 -9.55 16.46
C THR A 61 -4.78 -9.28 15.82
N ILE A 62 -5.36 -8.11 16.11
CA ILE A 62 -6.60 -7.65 15.46
C ILE A 62 -6.25 -6.51 14.53
N PHE A 63 -6.51 -6.70 13.23
CA PHE A 63 -6.30 -5.72 12.18
C PHE A 63 -7.63 -5.31 11.55
N SER A 64 -7.96 -4.02 11.58
CA SER A 64 -9.23 -3.54 11.04
C SER A 64 -9.02 -2.79 9.73
N MET A 65 -9.63 -3.31 8.66
CA MET A 65 -9.69 -2.71 7.34
C MET A 65 -11.02 -1.97 7.19
N HIS A 66 -11.06 -0.71 7.61
CA HIS A 66 -12.26 0.11 7.66
C HIS A 66 -12.42 0.95 6.39
N THR A 67 -12.46 2.26 6.50
CA THR A 67 -12.65 3.19 5.37
C THR A 67 -11.52 3.14 4.32
N ASN A 68 -10.36 2.64 4.67
CA ASN A 68 -9.29 2.36 3.70
C ASN A 68 -9.73 1.31 2.67
N LEU A 69 -10.45 0.26 3.09
CA LEU A 69 -10.97 -0.76 2.18
C LEU A 69 -12.18 -0.26 1.38
N ASP A 70 -12.99 0.65 1.96
CA ASP A 70 -14.10 1.30 1.24
C ASP A 70 -13.60 2.16 0.08
N ASN A 71 -12.42 2.78 0.22
CA ASN A 71 -11.81 3.63 -0.79
C ASN A 71 -10.85 2.89 -1.74
N ALA A 72 -10.55 1.62 -1.47
CA ALA A 72 -9.63 0.85 -2.27
C ALA A 72 -10.23 0.50 -3.64
N PRO A 73 -9.45 0.57 -4.73
CA PRO A 73 -9.84 -0.04 -6.00
C PRO A 73 -10.14 -1.53 -5.79
N GLN A 74 -11.27 -1.99 -6.36
CA GLN A 74 -11.78 -3.36 -6.18
C GLN A 74 -12.07 -3.76 -4.72
N GLY A 75 -12.16 -2.80 -3.83
CA GLY A 75 -12.53 -2.99 -2.42
C GLY A 75 -14.01 -3.35 -2.22
N VAL A 76 -14.50 -3.17 -0.97
CA VAL A 76 -15.85 -3.55 -0.55
C VAL A 76 -16.94 -3.02 -1.46
N ASN A 77 -16.89 -1.72 -1.83
CA ASN A 77 -17.92 -1.09 -2.67
C ASN A 77 -18.00 -1.72 -4.06
N TYR A 78 -16.86 -2.10 -4.65
CA TYR A 78 -16.85 -2.81 -5.93
C TYR A 78 -17.43 -4.21 -5.79
N LYS A 79 -17.12 -4.94 -4.71
CA LYS A 79 -17.68 -6.28 -4.45
C LYS A 79 -19.18 -6.26 -4.19
N ILE A 80 -19.70 -5.23 -3.51
CA ILE A 80 -21.14 -5.02 -3.35
C ILE A 80 -21.79 -4.76 -4.71
N ALA A 81 -21.22 -3.85 -5.51
CA ALA A 81 -21.73 -3.53 -6.84
C ALA A 81 -21.77 -4.76 -7.76
N GLU A 82 -20.73 -5.59 -7.77
CA GLU A 82 -20.69 -6.85 -8.50
C GLU A 82 -21.81 -7.81 -8.05
N LYS A 83 -22.01 -7.96 -6.73
CA LYS A 83 -23.02 -8.86 -6.17
C LYS A 83 -24.45 -8.46 -6.52
N ILE A 84 -24.74 -7.17 -6.63
CA ILE A 84 -26.08 -6.67 -7.04
C ILE A 84 -26.20 -6.48 -8.56
N GLY A 85 -25.18 -6.84 -9.33
CA GLY A 85 -25.20 -6.85 -10.80
C GLY A 85 -25.07 -5.50 -11.48
N LEU A 86 -24.46 -4.50 -10.83
CA LEU A 86 -24.25 -3.18 -11.45
C LEU A 86 -23.27 -3.28 -12.60
N GLN A 87 -23.55 -2.50 -13.67
CA GLN A 87 -22.72 -2.38 -14.85
C GLN A 87 -22.09 -0.97 -14.91
N ASN A 88 -20.92 -0.86 -15.57
CA ASN A 88 -20.25 0.42 -15.78
C ASN A 88 -19.99 1.20 -14.47
N ILE A 89 -19.49 0.50 -13.45
CA ILE A 89 -19.23 1.06 -12.13
C ILE A 89 -18.18 2.17 -12.23
N ARG A 90 -18.46 3.31 -11.59
CA ARG A 90 -17.54 4.45 -11.49
C ARG A 90 -17.58 5.07 -10.10
N ILE A 91 -16.50 5.73 -9.71
CA ILE A 91 -16.44 6.48 -8.47
C ILE A 91 -17.39 7.70 -8.59
N LEU A 92 -18.31 7.86 -7.64
CA LEU A 92 -19.29 8.94 -7.63
C LEU A 92 -18.62 10.30 -7.34
N ASP A 93 -17.71 10.32 -6.37
CA ASP A 93 -16.96 11.51 -5.95
C ASP A 93 -15.44 11.19 -5.97
N PRO A 94 -14.78 11.31 -7.15
CA PRO A 94 -13.37 11.04 -7.27
C PRO A 94 -12.55 12.12 -6.54
N LYS A 95 -11.57 11.70 -5.74
CA LYS A 95 -10.65 12.64 -5.10
C LYS A 95 -9.82 13.36 -6.16
N GLU A 96 -9.83 14.68 -6.13
CA GLU A 96 -8.90 15.50 -6.91
C GLU A 96 -7.47 15.36 -6.36
N ASN A 97 -6.47 15.57 -7.23
CA ASN A 97 -5.05 15.49 -6.89
C ASN A 97 -4.58 14.14 -6.32
N ALA A 98 -5.21 13.06 -6.73
CA ALA A 98 -4.84 11.71 -6.32
C ALA A 98 -3.64 11.12 -7.11
N LEU A 99 -3.08 11.88 -8.05
CA LEU A 99 -1.93 11.48 -8.86
C LEU A 99 -0.68 12.24 -8.42
N LEU A 100 0.42 11.50 -8.31
CA LEU A 100 1.76 12.04 -8.12
C LEU A 100 2.53 11.97 -9.42
N LYS A 101 3.46 12.88 -9.62
CA LYS A 101 4.44 12.84 -10.72
C LYS A 101 5.73 12.22 -10.20
N LEU A 102 6.15 11.12 -10.80
CA LEU A 102 7.45 10.50 -10.56
C LEU A 102 8.42 10.97 -11.63
N VAL A 103 9.61 11.39 -11.21
CA VAL A 103 10.73 11.69 -12.08
C VAL A 103 11.94 10.91 -11.61
N THR A 104 12.59 10.20 -12.50
CA THR A 104 13.85 9.49 -12.22
C THR A 104 14.84 9.66 -13.36
N PHE A 105 16.11 9.50 -13.05
CA PHE A 105 17.23 9.56 -13.98
C PHE A 105 17.92 8.22 -13.98
N VAL A 106 18.15 7.67 -15.14
CA VAL A 106 18.75 6.35 -15.28
C VAL A 106 19.76 6.34 -16.44
N PRO A 107 20.82 5.51 -16.38
CA PRO A 107 21.68 5.32 -17.53
C PRO A 107 20.88 4.99 -18.78
N ALA A 108 21.15 5.64 -19.90
CA ALA A 108 20.34 5.56 -21.12
C ALA A 108 20.04 4.11 -21.55
N LYS A 109 21.03 3.20 -21.40
CA LYS A 109 20.91 1.76 -21.69
C LYS A 109 19.91 1.01 -20.79
N MET A 110 19.59 1.57 -19.61
CA MET A 110 18.67 0.97 -18.63
C MET A 110 17.25 1.53 -18.70
N ALA A 111 17.05 2.62 -19.47
CA ALA A 111 15.76 3.34 -19.49
C ALA A 111 14.56 2.45 -19.82
N GLY A 112 14.72 1.53 -20.77
CA GLY A 112 13.64 0.59 -21.16
C GLY A 112 13.24 -0.35 -20.02
N ILE A 113 14.22 -0.91 -19.31
CA ILE A 113 14.01 -1.86 -18.21
C ILE A 113 13.35 -1.15 -17.03
N VAL A 114 13.87 0.02 -16.65
CA VAL A 114 13.32 0.79 -15.52
C VAL A 114 11.90 1.26 -15.81
N ARG A 115 11.64 1.77 -17.02
CA ARG A 115 10.31 2.19 -17.45
C ARG A 115 9.30 1.04 -17.39
N GLN A 116 9.69 -0.14 -17.88
CA GLN A 116 8.82 -1.33 -17.82
C GLN A 116 8.50 -1.71 -16.39
N ALA A 117 9.49 -1.72 -15.51
CA ALA A 117 9.29 -2.00 -14.09
C ALA A 117 8.35 -0.98 -13.41
N LEU A 118 8.43 0.31 -13.79
CA LEU A 118 7.50 1.34 -13.29
C LEU A 118 6.06 1.05 -13.75
N PHE A 119 5.84 0.62 -14.99
CA PHE A 119 4.50 0.26 -15.48
C PHE A 119 3.95 -0.98 -14.78
N GLU A 120 4.77 -2.01 -14.58
CA GLU A 120 4.39 -3.21 -13.84
C GLU A 120 4.05 -2.91 -12.37
N ALA A 121 4.69 -1.89 -11.79
CA ALA A 121 4.36 -1.39 -10.45
C ALA A 121 3.08 -0.53 -10.41
N GLY A 122 2.44 -0.25 -11.55
CA GLY A 122 1.18 0.50 -11.62
C GLY A 122 1.32 1.98 -11.99
N CYS A 123 2.51 2.43 -12.39
CA CYS A 123 2.69 3.78 -12.91
C CYS A 123 2.14 3.93 -14.33
N GLY A 124 1.84 5.16 -14.75
CA GLY A 124 1.55 5.50 -16.12
C GLY A 124 0.10 5.30 -16.57
N CYS A 125 -0.84 5.14 -15.64
CA CYS A 125 -2.27 5.04 -15.98
C CYS A 125 -2.96 6.40 -15.91
N ILE A 126 -3.58 6.85 -17.01
CA ILE A 126 -4.37 8.10 -17.12
C ILE A 126 -5.66 7.80 -17.87
N GLY A 127 -6.79 7.76 -17.16
CA GLY A 127 -8.07 7.42 -17.77
C GLY A 127 -8.03 6.05 -18.44
N ASN A 128 -8.24 6.00 -19.76
CA ASN A 128 -8.19 4.77 -20.56
C ASN A 128 -6.81 4.51 -21.20
N TYR A 129 -5.78 5.25 -20.81
CA TYR A 129 -4.41 5.05 -21.29
C TYR A 129 -3.57 4.41 -20.20
N ASP A 130 -2.72 3.47 -20.58
CA ASP A 130 -1.67 2.87 -19.77
C ASP A 130 -0.29 3.17 -20.35
N ALA A 131 0.75 2.80 -19.64
CA ALA A 131 2.15 2.95 -20.03
C ALA A 131 2.52 4.41 -20.44
N CYS A 132 1.83 5.39 -19.84
CA CYS A 132 2.11 6.80 -20.12
C CYS A 132 3.41 7.23 -19.44
N SER A 133 4.38 7.64 -20.23
CA SER A 133 5.62 8.26 -19.75
C SER A 133 6.14 9.27 -20.76
N TYR A 134 6.96 10.19 -20.26
CA TYR A 134 7.73 11.10 -21.10
C TYR A 134 9.21 10.92 -20.80
N ASN A 135 10.03 10.77 -21.85
CA ASN A 135 11.44 10.50 -21.70
C ASN A 135 12.26 11.58 -22.41
N VAL A 136 13.32 12.04 -21.74
CA VAL A 136 14.27 13.01 -22.28
C VAL A 136 15.68 12.47 -22.10
N GLU A 137 16.45 12.42 -23.18
CA GLU A 137 17.87 12.11 -23.13
C GLU A 137 18.67 13.32 -22.69
N GLY A 138 19.67 13.09 -21.86
CA GLY A 138 20.52 14.13 -21.29
C GLY A 138 21.84 13.60 -20.77
N GLU A 139 22.59 14.48 -20.11
CA GLU A 139 23.85 14.15 -19.45
C GLU A 139 23.70 14.41 -17.94
N GLY A 140 23.80 13.37 -17.15
CA GLY A 140 23.89 13.46 -15.69
C GLY A 140 25.33 13.75 -15.27
N THR A 141 25.53 14.54 -14.20
CA THR A 141 26.84 14.80 -13.65
C THR A 141 26.83 14.65 -12.14
N PHE A 142 27.91 14.06 -11.60
CA PHE A 142 28.14 14.02 -10.16
C PHE A 142 29.64 14.01 -9.85
N ARG A 143 29.97 14.35 -8.61
CA ARG A 143 31.32 14.18 -8.05
C ARG A 143 31.22 13.42 -6.74
N ALA A 144 31.71 12.19 -6.74
CA ALA A 144 31.78 11.38 -5.55
C ALA A 144 32.75 11.98 -4.53
N GLN A 145 32.38 12.04 -3.27
CA GLN A 145 33.20 12.50 -2.15
C GLN A 145 33.76 11.31 -1.35
N GLU A 146 34.72 11.54 -0.46
CA GLU A 146 35.23 10.50 0.45
C GLU A 146 34.08 9.84 1.23
N GLY A 147 34.16 8.53 1.41
CA GLY A 147 33.12 7.74 2.10
C GLY A 147 31.96 7.30 1.22
N THR A 148 31.94 7.64 -0.08
CA THR A 148 30.93 7.15 -1.03
C THR A 148 31.42 5.93 -1.80
N HIS A 149 30.46 5.12 -2.29
CA HIS A 149 30.71 3.96 -3.16
C HIS A 149 29.95 4.17 -4.49
N PRO A 150 30.48 5.00 -5.41
CA PRO A 150 29.76 5.30 -6.66
C PRO A 150 29.69 4.05 -7.56
N TYR A 151 28.55 3.86 -8.22
CA TYR A 151 28.36 2.81 -9.22
C TYR A 151 29.28 2.98 -10.44
N CYS A 152 29.58 4.23 -10.81
CA CYS A 152 30.52 4.61 -11.87
C CYS A 152 31.27 5.88 -11.45
N GLY A 153 32.33 6.22 -12.18
CA GLY A 153 33.18 7.37 -11.85
C GLY A 153 34.20 7.10 -10.74
N LYS A 154 34.97 8.13 -10.38
CA LYS A 154 36.00 8.09 -9.34
C LYS A 154 35.78 9.16 -8.30
N ILE A 155 36.21 8.89 -7.05
CA ILE A 155 36.17 9.87 -5.96
C ILE A 155 37.01 11.10 -6.33
N GLY A 156 36.44 12.29 -6.12
CA GLY A 156 37.06 13.58 -6.38
C GLY A 156 37.00 14.07 -7.83
N GLU A 157 36.63 13.23 -8.79
CA GLU A 157 36.52 13.60 -10.20
C GLU A 157 35.07 13.88 -10.58
N LEU A 158 34.84 14.89 -11.47
CA LEU A 158 33.51 15.12 -12.06
C LEU A 158 33.23 14.05 -13.10
N HIS A 159 32.28 13.19 -12.80
CA HIS A 159 31.78 12.17 -13.73
C HIS A 159 30.62 12.72 -14.55
N LYS A 160 30.54 12.29 -15.81
CA LYS A 160 29.49 12.60 -16.75
C LYS A 160 28.98 11.30 -17.34
N GLU A 161 27.67 11.10 -17.33
CA GLU A 161 27.02 9.89 -17.85
C GLU A 161 25.85 10.25 -18.75
N PRO A 162 25.69 9.62 -19.92
CA PRO A 162 24.47 9.71 -20.69
C PRO A 162 23.30 9.10 -19.91
N GLU A 163 22.29 9.89 -19.59
CA GLU A 163 21.13 9.51 -18.81
C GLU A 163 19.83 9.81 -19.54
N THR A 164 18.82 9.01 -19.27
CA THR A 164 17.44 9.29 -19.66
C THR A 164 16.66 9.71 -18.42
N ARG A 165 16.09 10.92 -18.46
CA ARG A 165 15.06 11.34 -17.53
C ARG A 165 13.75 10.68 -17.92
N ILE A 166 13.16 9.91 -17.00
CA ILE A 166 11.85 9.28 -17.18
C ILE A 166 10.87 10.02 -16.28
N GLU A 167 9.78 10.52 -16.85
CA GLU A 167 8.65 11.09 -16.14
C GLU A 167 7.42 10.22 -16.35
N THR A 168 6.73 9.90 -15.28
CA THR A 168 5.45 9.18 -15.30
C THR A 168 4.58 9.65 -14.14
N ILE A 169 3.34 9.19 -14.10
CA ILE A 169 2.44 9.46 -12.99
C ILE A 169 2.12 8.16 -12.27
N LEU A 170 1.72 8.30 -11.01
CA LEU A 170 1.22 7.19 -10.20
C LEU A 170 0.14 7.67 -9.25
N PRO A 171 -0.80 6.80 -8.86
CA PRO A 171 -1.72 7.07 -7.77
C PRO A 171 -0.97 7.30 -6.45
N ALA A 172 -1.45 8.23 -5.62
CA ALA A 172 -0.78 8.58 -4.35
C ALA A 172 -0.75 7.45 -3.32
N TYR A 173 -1.42 6.31 -3.57
CA TYR A 173 -1.43 5.14 -2.70
C TYR A 173 -0.41 4.06 -3.10
N LEU A 174 0.30 4.22 -4.20
CA LEU A 174 1.46 3.41 -4.61
C LEU A 174 2.76 3.97 -4.04
#